data_f7312599c56a33e103a60450587cfd27
#
_entry.id   f7312599c56a33e103a60450587cfd27
#
_cell.length_a   1.000
_cell.length_b   1.000
_cell.length_c   1.000
_cell.angle_alpha   90.00
_cell.angle_beta   90.00
_cell.angle_gamma   90.00
#
_symmetry.space_group_name_H-M   'P 1'
#
loop_
_entity.id
_entity.type
_entity.pdbx_description
1 polymer ?
#
loop_
_entity_poly.entity_id
_entity_poly.type
_entity_poly.pdbx_seq_one_letter_code
_entity_poly.pdbx_strand_id
1 'polypeptide(L)' 'MKQITAEHYNLALYEYEQGMALEELRGVIKHYEDLEQFEICQGVHLAEEVIRFHILFDEAKKQEIKTKKLKWKSTIK' A
#
# COMPACT_ATOMS: atom_id res chain seq x y z
N MET A 1 -17.06 8.24 -1.30
CA MET A 1 -15.79 8.78 -1.85
C MET A 1 -16.07 9.57 -3.11
N LYS A 2 -15.49 10.75 -3.22
CA LYS A 2 -15.67 11.55 -4.41
C LYS A 2 -14.93 10.94 -5.58
N GLN A 3 -15.41 11.22 -6.78
CA GLN A 3 -14.82 10.64 -7.98
C GLN A 3 -13.34 10.98 -8.13
N ILE A 4 -12.97 12.25 -7.87
CA ILE A 4 -11.58 12.65 -7.98
C ILE A 4 -10.69 11.92 -6.98
N THR A 5 -11.20 11.65 -5.78
CA THR A 5 -10.49 10.88 -4.77
C THR A 5 -10.26 9.46 -5.26
N ALA A 6 -11.32 8.85 -5.80
CA ALA A 6 -11.22 7.48 -6.31
C ALA A 6 -10.27 7.38 -7.49
N GLU A 7 -10.29 8.36 -8.38
CA GLU A 7 -9.40 8.36 -9.54
C GLU A 7 -7.95 8.41 -9.11
N HIS A 8 -7.62 9.26 -8.16
CA HIS A 8 -6.24 9.38 -7.69
C HIS A 8 -5.83 8.21 -6.82
N TYR A 9 -6.77 7.60 -6.11
CA TYR A 9 -6.52 6.36 -5.40
C TYR A 9 -6.09 5.26 -6.39
N ASN A 10 -6.88 5.08 -7.44
CA ASN A 10 -6.58 4.06 -8.44
C ASN A 10 -5.29 4.36 -9.20
N LEU A 11 -5.06 5.62 -9.51
CA LEU A 11 -3.84 6.04 -10.20
C LEU A 11 -2.61 5.75 -9.35
N ALA A 12 -2.68 6.05 -8.06
CA ALA A 12 -1.57 5.80 -7.15
C ALA A 12 -1.25 4.32 -7.04
N LEU A 13 -2.29 3.47 -6.95
CA LEU A 13 -2.08 2.04 -6.92
C LEU A 13 -1.43 1.56 -8.21
N TYR A 14 -1.89 2.07 -9.33
CA TYR A 14 -1.33 1.71 -10.63
C TYR A 14 0.14 2.11 -10.71
N GLU A 15 0.46 3.33 -10.31
CA GLU A 15 1.84 3.81 -10.37
C GLU A 15 2.75 3.00 -9.47
N TYR A 16 2.25 2.60 -8.30
CA TYR A 16 3.02 1.75 -7.43
C TYR A 16 3.31 0.40 -8.09
N GLU A 17 2.32 -0.17 -8.76
CA GLU A 17 2.52 -1.42 -9.47
C GLU A 17 3.53 -1.29 -10.60
N GLN A 18 3.65 -0.08 -11.17
CA GLN A 18 4.62 0.19 -12.21
C GLN A 18 6.01 0.50 -11.66
N GLY A 19 6.19 0.44 -10.36
CA GLY A 19 7.50 0.58 -9.75
C GLY A 19 7.72 1.85 -8.94
N MET A 20 6.70 2.67 -8.75
CA MET A 20 6.87 3.88 -7.95
C MET A 20 7.08 3.51 -6.49
N ALA A 21 8.06 4.14 -5.84
CA ALA A 21 8.34 3.89 -4.44
C ALA A 21 7.31 4.58 -3.54
N LEU A 22 7.10 4.02 -2.33
CA LEU A 22 6.20 4.64 -1.36
C LEU A 22 6.62 6.07 -1.03
N GLU A 23 7.91 6.32 -0.97
CA GLU A 23 8.40 7.66 -0.68
C GLU A 23 7.99 8.66 -1.74
N GLU A 24 7.93 8.22 -2.99
CA GLU A 24 7.47 9.07 -4.08
C GLU A 24 5.98 9.38 -3.93
N LEU A 25 5.18 8.42 -3.48
CA LEU A 25 3.77 8.66 -3.22
C LEU A 25 3.59 9.69 -2.11
N ARG A 26 4.43 9.63 -1.08
CA ARG A 26 4.38 10.63 -0.01
C ARG A 26 4.72 12.01 -0.53
N GLY A 27 5.65 12.08 -1.46
CA GLY A 27 5.99 13.34 -2.11
C GLY A 27 4.82 13.90 -2.90
N VAL A 28 4.07 13.03 -3.57
CA VAL A 28 2.88 13.44 -4.30
C VAL A 28 1.83 14.00 -3.33
N ILE A 29 1.64 13.33 -2.20
CA ILE A 29 0.70 13.80 -1.19
C ILE A 29 1.07 15.20 -0.73
N LYS A 30 2.33 15.40 -0.40
CA LYS A 30 2.80 16.69 0.08
C LYS A 30 2.62 17.76 -0.98
N HIS A 31 2.90 17.43 -2.23
CA HIS A 31 2.72 18.35 -3.33
C HIS A 31 1.29 18.85 -3.41
N TYR A 32 0.33 17.93 -3.34
CA TYR A 32 -1.08 18.31 -3.44
C TYR A 32 -1.60 18.95 -2.16
N GLU A 33 -1.01 18.62 -1.00
CA GLU A 33 -1.33 19.34 0.23
C GLU A 33 -0.94 20.81 0.12
N ASP A 34 0.23 21.08 -0.44
CA ASP A 34 0.71 22.45 -0.64
C ASP A 34 -0.21 23.22 -1.59
N LEU A 35 -0.83 22.53 -2.52
CA LEU A 35 -1.80 23.12 -3.43
C LEU A 35 -3.22 23.12 -2.87
N GLU A 36 -3.39 22.64 -1.65
CA GLU A 36 -4.70 22.54 -0.98
C GLU A 36 -5.69 21.66 -1.74
N GLN A 37 -5.19 20.69 -2.49
CA GLN A 37 -6.01 19.73 -3.22
C GLN A 37 -6.23 18.50 -2.32
N PHE A 38 -7.02 18.68 -1.27
CA PHE A 38 -7.14 17.66 -0.23
C PHE A 38 -7.84 16.39 -0.67
N GLU A 39 -8.73 16.50 -1.65
CA GLU A 39 -9.41 15.29 -2.16
C GLU A 39 -8.44 14.37 -2.90
N ILE A 40 -7.49 14.97 -3.61
CA ILE A 40 -6.45 14.21 -4.28
C ILE A 40 -5.52 13.59 -3.24
N CYS A 41 -5.14 14.38 -2.23
CA CYS A 41 -4.32 13.89 -1.14
C CYS A 41 -4.98 12.71 -0.46
N GLN A 42 -6.28 12.78 -0.22
CA GLN A 42 -7.02 11.71 0.42
C GLN A 42 -6.94 10.43 -0.40
N GLY A 43 -7.11 10.54 -1.71
CA GLY A 43 -7.03 9.38 -2.59
C GLY A 43 -5.66 8.73 -2.55
N VAL A 44 -4.61 9.52 -2.70
CA VAL A 44 -3.24 9.00 -2.68
C VAL A 44 -2.90 8.44 -1.31
N HIS A 45 -3.35 9.11 -0.25
CA HIS A 45 -3.10 8.65 1.12
C HIS A 45 -3.77 7.30 1.38
N LEU A 46 -5.00 7.13 0.91
CA LEU A 46 -5.69 5.84 1.03
C LEU A 46 -4.94 4.74 0.28
N ALA A 47 -4.42 5.06 -0.90
CA ALA A 47 -3.63 4.11 -1.66
C ALA A 47 -2.36 3.74 -0.89
N GLU A 48 -1.69 4.72 -0.29
CA GLU A 48 -0.51 4.45 0.51
C GLU A 48 -0.82 3.52 1.66
N GLU A 49 -1.94 3.74 2.35
CA GLU A 49 -2.34 2.88 3.46
C GLU A 49 -2.58 1.46 3.00
N VAL A 50 -3.26 1.29 1.87
CA VAL A 50 -3.54 -0.03 1.32
C VAL A 50 -2.22 -0.74 0.95
N ILE A 51 -1.32 -0.02 0.31
CA ILE A 51 -0.03 -0.58 -0.07
C ILE A 51 0.76 -1.01 1.15
N ARG A 52 0.80 -0.16 2.16
CA ARG A 52 1.52 -0.48 3.41
C ARG A 52 0.91 -1.69 4.09
N PHE A 53 -0.40 -1.77 4.09
CA PHE A 53 -1.08 -2.92 4.66
C PHE A 53 -0.69 -4.20 3.91
N HIS A 54 -0.66 -4.14 2.59
CA HIS A 54 -0.27 -5.30 1.79
C HIS A 54 1.17 -5.73 2.05
N ILE A 55 2.07 -4.76 2.18
CA ILE A 55 3.46 -5.07 2.47
C ILE A 55 3.56 -5.77 3.81
N LEU A 56 2.91 -5.24 4.83
CA LEU A 56 2.93 -5.83 6.16
C LEU A 56 2.29 -7.21 6.16
N PHE A 57 1.19 -7.35 5.45
CA PHE A 57 0.50 -8.63 5.34
C PHE A 57 1.38 -9.67 4.67
N ASP A 58 2.05 -9.29 3.59
CA ASP A 58 2.93 -10.21 2.89
C ASP A 58 4.11 -10.63 3.76
N GLU A 59 4.68 -9.71 4.52
CA GLU A 59 5.76 -10.05 5.43
C GLU A 59 5.29 -10.99 6.52
N ALA A 60 4.14 -10.71 7.11
CA ALA A 60 3.57 -11.56 8.14
C ALA A 60 3.25 -12.94 7.57
N LYS A 61 2.72 -12.98 6.36
CA LYS A 61 2.41 -14.22 5.69
C LYS A 61 3.66 -15.04 5.40
N LYS A 62 4.72 -14.38 4.99
CA LYS A 62 5.99 -15.06 4.75
C LYS A 62 6.54 -15.65 6.03
N GLN A 63 6.50 -14.91 7.13
CA GLN A 63 6.93 -15.40 8.42
C GLN A 63 6.05 -16.54 8.89
N GLU A 64 4.75 -16.40 8.72
CA GLU A 64 3.79 -17.43 9.09
C GLU A 64 4.02 -18.71 8.30
N ILE A 65 4.24 -18.59 7.02
CA ILE A 65 4.52 -19.75 6.17
C ILE A 65 5.80 -20.43 6.62
N LYS A 66 6.82 -19.64 6.93
CA LYS A 66 8.08 -20.19 7.40
C LYS A 66 7.90 -20.94 8.70
N THR A 67 7.16 -20.33 9.62
CA THR A 67 6.87 -20.95 10.90
C THR A 67 6.02 -22.20 10.73
N LYS A 68 5.00 -22.12 9.91
CA LYS A 68 4.14 -23.25 9.63
C LYS A 68 4.90 -24.39 8.99
N LYS A 69 5.82 -24.06 8.11
CA LYS A 69 6.62 -25.07 7.45
C LYS A 69 7.44 -25.86 8.45
N LEU A 70 8.02 -25.17 9.40
CA LEU A 70 8.78 -25.84 10.45
C LEU A 70 7.87 -26.64 11.37
N LYS A 71 6.79 -26.03 11.81
CA LYS A 71 5.80 -26.68 12.65
C LYS A 71 5.16 -27.85 11.93
N TRP A 72 4.82 -27.61 10.69
CA TRP A 72 4.17 -28.61 9.86
C TRP A 72 5.02 -29.87 9.77
N LYS A 73 6.28 -29.68 9.49
CA LYS A 73 7.20 -30.80 9.38
C LYS A 73 7.35 -31.56 10.67
N SER A 74 7.41 -30.84 11.78
CA SER A 74 7.58 -31.53 13.07
C SER A 74 6.28 -32.11 13.59
N THR A 75 5.14 -31.53 13.21
CA THR A 75 3.85 -32.01 13.69
C THR A 75 3.31 -33.17 12.87
N ILE A 76 3.36 -33.01 11.56
CA ILE A 76 2.75 -33.99 10.67
C ILE A 76 3.70 -35.11 10.33
N LYS A 77 4.94 -34.80 10.29
CA LYS A 77 5.95 -35.79 9.97
C LYS A 77 6.73 -36.23 11.19
#